data_fb8ba9016d84b14609525162c60238d3
#
_entry.id   fb8ba9016d84b14609525162c60238d3
#
_cell.length_a   1.000
_cell.length_b   1.000
_cell.length_c   1.000
_cell.angle_alpha   90.00
_cell.angle_beta   90.00
_cell.angle_gamma   90.00
#
_symmetry.space_group_name_H-M   'P 1'
#
loop_
_entity.id
_entity.type
_entity.pdbx_description
1 polymer ?
#
loop_
_entity_poly.entity_id
_entity_poly.type
_entity_poly.pdbx_seq_one_letter_code
_entity_poly.pdbx_strand_id
1 'polypeptide(L)'
;MKTFMASPATIERKWYVVDATDKTLGRLASEIASVLRGKNKPIFTPHIDTGDYVIVVNAEKVKVTGKKLDQKIYYHHSDYVGGMKETTLKEMLNKHPERVVEYAVKGMLPKGPLGRQMYTKLFVYAGPDHKHAAQQPKELAI
;
A
#
# COMPACT_ATOMS: atom_id res chain seq x y z
N MET A 1 -13.38 -27.50 -22.06
CA MET A 1 -12.57 -26.33 -21.65
C MET A 1 -12.76 -26.08 -20.16
N LYS A 2 -11.68 -25.95 -19.40
CA LYS A 2 -11.75 -25.69 -17.97
C LYS A 2 -11.15 -24.31 -17.68
N THR A 3 -11.82 -23.52 -16.85
CA THR A 3 -11.30 -22.25 -16.34
C THR A 3 -10.19 -22.53 -15.32
N PHE A 4 -9.07 -21.84 -15.44
CA PHE A 4 -7.99 -21.92 -14.46
C PHE A 4 -8.40 -21.19 -13.18
N MET A 5 -8.20 -21.86 -12.05
CA MET A 5 -8.34 -21.25 -10.73
C MET A 5 -7.04 -21.45 -9.94
N ALA A 6 -6.52 -20.36 -9.39
CA ALA A 6 -5.33 -20.43 -8.54
C ALA A 6 -5.62 -21.18 -7.24
N SER A 7 -4.62 -21.88 -6.72
CA SER A 7 -4.66 -22.52 -5.42
C SER A 7 -3.59 -21.89 -4.51
N PRO A 8 -3.84 -21.73 -3.21
CA PRO A 8 -2.83 -21.20 -2.29
C PRO A 8 -1.51 -21.96 -2.30
N ALA A 9 -1.56 -23.27 -2.61
CA ALA A 9 -0.37 -24.11 -2.70
C ALA A 9 0.46 -23.88 -3.98
N THR A 10 -0.13 -23.35 -5.05
CA THR A 10 0.53 -23.17 -6.34
C THR A 10 0.97 -21.75 -6.63
N ILE A 11 0.61 -20.81 -5.78
CA ILE A 11 0.93 -19.40 -5.96
C ILE A 11 2.36 -19.12 -5.50
N GLU A 12 3.18 -18.60 -6.40
CA GLU A 12 4.51 -18.07 -6.07
C GLU A 12 4.41 -16.58 -5.81
N ARG A 13 4.87 -16.14 -4.64
CA ARG A 13 4.92 -14.72 -4.27
C ARG A 13 6.34 -14.20 -4.35
N LYS A 14 6.49 -13.08 -5.03
CA LYS A 14 7.76 -12.36 -5.16
C LYS A 14 7.77 -11.16 -4.23
N TRP A 15 8.97 -10.66 -3.94
CA TRP A 15 9.17 -9.45 -3.16
C TRP A 15 9.65 -8.33 -4.07
N TYR A 16 9.01 -7.18 -3.95
CA TYR A 16 9.36 -5.98 -4.70
C TYR A 16 9.62 -4.81 -3.77
N VAL A 17 10.58 -3.98 -4.13
CA VAL A 17 10.85 -2.71 -3.47
C VAL A 17 10.51 -1.57 -4.42
N VAL A 18 9.83 -0.55 -3.91
CA VAL A 18 9.40 0.64 -4.66
C VAL A 18 9.93 1.88 -3.94
N ASP A 19 10.55 2.77 -4.68
CA ASP A 19 10.96 4.07 -4.18
C ASP A 19 9.85 5.10 -4.40
N ALA A 20 9.37 5.69 -3.31
CA ALA A 20 8.29 6.69 -3.33
C ALA A 20 8.78 8.12 -3.60
N THR A 21 10.10 8.34 -3.73
CA THR A 21 10.68 9.67 -3.96
C THR A 21 10.09 10.34 -5.20
N ASP A 22 9.51 11.54 -5.01
CA ASP A 22 8.89 12.35 -6.07
C ASP A 22 7.75 11.66 -6.85
N LYS A 23 7.25 10.54 -6.36
CA LYS A 23 6.08 9.87 -6.93
C LYS A 23 4.79 10.48 -6.40
N THR A 24 3.81 10.65 -7.28
CA THR A 24 2.47 11.11 -6.88
C THR A 24 1.77 10.05 -6.04
N LEU A 25 1.33 10.42 -4.86
CA LEU A 25 0.74 9.50 -3.88
C LEU A 25 -0.36 8.59 -4.46
N GLY A 26 -1.35 9.18 -5.12
CA GLY A 26 -2.48 8.41 -5.65
C GLY A 26 -2.10 7.43 -6.74
N ARG A 27 -1.24 7.83 -7.67
CA ARG A 27 -0.75 6.97 -8.75
C ARG A 27 0.14 5.85 -8.23
N LEU A 28 1.04 6.17 -7.29
CA LEU A 28 1.87 5.18 -6.61
C LEU A 28 1.01 4.15 -5.89
N ALA A 29 0.02 4.60 -5.14
CA ALA A 29 -0.87 3.72 -4.37
C ALA A 29 -1.70 2.79 -5.27
N SER A 30 -2.17 3.26 -6.42
CA SER A 30 -2.94 2.43 -7.36
C SER A 30 -2.11 1.30 -7.96
N GLU A 31 -0.87 1.57 -8.33
CA GLU A 31 0.05 0.55 -8.85
C GLU A 31 0.39 -0.49 -7.77
N ILE A 32 0.70 -0.03 -6.56
CA ILE A 32 0.97 -0.91 -5.41
C ILE A 32 -0.25 -1.78 -5.12
N ALA A 33 -1.44 -1.22 -5.09
CA ALA A 33 -2.67 -1.99 -4.85
C ALA A 33 -2.92 -3.06 -5.94
N SER A 34 -2.62 -2.77 -7.20
CA SER A 34 -2.69 -3.73 -8.29
C SER A 34 -1.73 -4.90 -8.10
N VAL A 35 -0.50 -4.64 -7.67
CA VAL A 35 0.50 -5.67 -7.39
C VAL A 35 0.09 -6.51 -6.17
N LEU A 36 -0.39 -5.89 -5.10
CA LEU A 36 -0.86 -6.59 -3.90
C LEU A 36 -2.05 -7.50 -4.18
N ARG A 37 -2.93 -7.09 -5.08
CA ARG A 37 -4.09 -7.88 -5.48
C ARG A 37 -3.75 -8.98 -6.49
N GLY A 38 -2.64 -8.82 -7.21
CA GLY A 38 -2.20 -9.79 -8.22
C GLY A 38 -2.82 -9.59 -9.60
N LYS A 39 -3.40 -8.43 -9.89
CA LYS A 39 -4.01 -8.13 -11.20
C LYS A 39 -3.03 -8.17 -12.37
N ASN A 40 -1.75 -8.01 -12.12
CA ASN A 40 -0.69 -8.08 -13.12
C ASN A 40 -0.29 -9.50 -13.50
N LYS A 41 -0.82 -10.51 -12.80
CA LYS A 41 -0.51 -11.93 -13.07
C LYS A 41 -1.59 -12.58 -13.91
N PRO A 42 -1.21 -13.46 -14.86
CA PRO A 42 -2.21 -14.24 -15.62
C PRO A 42 -3.03 -15.20 -14.75
N ILE A 43 -2.50 -15.60 -13.61
CA ILE A 43 -3.16 -16.50 -12.66
C ILE A 43 -4.17 -15.81 -11.75
N PHE A 44 -4.43 -14.51 -11.94
CA PHE A 44 -5.32 -13.74 -11.09
C PHE A 44 -6.68 -14.42 -10.92
N THR A 45 -7.06 -14.64 -9.66
CA THR A 45 -8.35 -15.22 -9.27
C THR A 45 -8.98 -14.32 -8.22
N PRO A 46 -10.20 -13.79 -8.44
CA PRO A 46 -10.78 -12.75 -7.58
C PRO A 46 -10.97 -13.15 -6.11
N HIS A 47 -11.23 -14.42 -5.82
CA HIS A 47 -11.50 -14.89 -4.46
C HIS A 47 -10.26 -15.41 -3.72
N ILE A 48 -9.09 -15.38 -4.36
CA ILE A 48 -7.83 -15.84 -3.79
C ILE A 48 -6.80 -14.71 -3.86
N ASP A 49 -5.97 -14.61 -2.83
CA ASP A 49 -4.85 -13.65 -2.79
C ASP A 49 -3.69 -14.17 -3.65
N THR A 50 -3.59 -13.68 -4.89
CA THR A 50 -2.54 -14.02 -5.84
C THR A 50 -1.41 -13.00 -5.92
N GLY A 51 -1.48 -11.92 -5.13
CA GLY A 51 -0.53 -10.81 -5.19
C GLY A 51 0.83 -11.10 -4.57
N ASP A 52 1.74 -10.16 -4.78
CA ASP A 52 3.11 -10.20 -4.29
C ASP A 52 3.30 -9.29 -3.07
N TYR A 53 4.44 -9.44 -2.39
CA TYR A 53 4.86 -8.56 -1.32
C TYR A 53 5.47 -7.27 -1.89
N VAL A 54 5.11 -6.14 -1.31
CA VAL A 54 5.62 -4.82 -1.73
C VAL A 54 6.22 -4.09 -0.53
N ILE A 55 7.44 -3.61 -0.71
CA ILE A 55 8.15 -2.77 0.25
C ILE A 55 8.22 -1.37 -0.36
N VAL A 56 7.73 -0.37 0.36
CA VAL A 56 7.83 1.04 -0.06
C VAL A 56 8.87 1.73 0.81
N VAL A 57 9.83 2.36 0.18
CA VAL A 57 10.87 3.16 0.86
C VAL A 57 10.71 4.63 0.53
N ASN A 58 11.31 5.49 1.34
CA ASN A 58 11.24 6.95 1.19
C ASN A 58 9.81 7.51 1.21
N ALA A 59 8.94 6.95 2.04
CA ALA A 59 7.56 7.42 2.13
C ALA A 59 7.43 8.90 2.51
N GLU A 60 8.41 9.45 3.24
CA GLU A 60 8.47 10.87 3.58
C GLU A 60 8.62 11.81 2.37
N LYS A 61 9.13 11.30 1.27
CA LYS A 61 9.41 12.07 0.04
C LYS A 61 8.31 11.92 -1.02
N VAL A 62 7.18 11.35 -0.66
CA VAL A 62 6.04 11.21 -1.57
C VAL A 62 5.48 12.60 -1.93
N LYS A 63 5.06 12.75 -3.19
CA LYS A 63 4.55 14.03 -3.71
C LYS A 63 3.03 14.03 -3.74
N VAL A 64 2.45 15.16 -3.41
CA VAL A 64 1.02 15.44 -3.58
C VAL A 64 0.81 16.71 -4.39
N THR A 65 -0.29 16.80 -5.13
CA THR A 65 -0.60 17.92 -6.00
C THR A 65 -1.58 18.90 -5.36
N GLY A 66 -1.58 20.14 -5.84
CA GLY A 66 -2.50 21.17 -5.37
C GLY A 66 -2.27 21.57 -3.91
N LYS A 67 -3.34 21.90 -3.22
CA LYS A 67 -3.34 22.35 -1.81
C LYS A 67 -3.60 21.21 -0.82
N LYS A 68 -3.40 19.96 -1.22
CA LYS A 68 -3.71 18.80 -0.36
C LYS A 68 -2.91 18.76 0.93
N LEU A 69 -1.70 19.29 0.95
CA LEU A 69 -0.89 19.35 2.16
C LEU A 69 -1.62 20.02 3.33
N ASP A 70 -2.33 21.10 3.04
CA ASP A 70 -3.03 21.89 4.06
C ASP A 70 -4.52 21.53 4.17
N GLN A 71 -5.13 21.06 3.10
CA GLN A 71 -6.59 20.86 3.01
C GLN A 71 -7.03 19.41 3.25
N LYS A 72 -6.18 18.42 2.93
CA LYS A 72 -6.54 17.03 3.19
C LYS A 72 -6.46 16.74 4.68
N ILE A 73 -7.57 16.22 5.23
CA ILE A 73 -7.70 15.92 6.65
C ILE A 73 -7.95 14.43 6.84
N TYR A 74 -7.21 13.81 7.75
CA TYR A 74 -7.43 12.46 8.22
C TYR A 74 -8.24 12.49 9.51
N TYR A 75 -9.37 11.80 9.53
CA TYR A 75 -10.27 11.75 10.67
C TYR A 75 -10.08 10.45 11.46
N HIS A 76 -10.03 10.56 12.76
CA HIS A 76 -10.01 9.43 13.67
C HIS A 76 -10.96 9.68 14.83
N HIS A 77 -11.75 8.69 15.19
CA HIS A 77 -12.75 8.78 16.27
C HIS A 77 -12.34 7.89 17.44
N SER A 78 -12.37 8.44 18.64
CA SER A 78 -12.01 7.73 19.88
C SER A 78 -13.15 6.92 20.51
N ASP A 79 -14.32 6.86 19.89
CA ASP A 79 -15.57 6.23 20.35
C ASP A 79 -16.23 6.92 21.56
N TYR A 80 -15.76 8.11 21.93
CA TYR A 80 -16.40 8.97 22.92
C TYR A 80 -17.14 10.14 22.24
N VAL A 81 -18.16 10.65 22.89
CA VAL A 81 -18.87 11.86 22.40
C VAL A 81 -17.86 13.02 22.28
N GLY A 82 -17.83 13.66 21.11
CA GLY A 82 -16.86 14.73 20.80
C GLY A 82 -15.43 14.24 20.58
N GLY A 83 -15.22 12.93 20.42
CA GLY A 83 -13.88 12.33 20.27
C GLY A 83 -13.31 12.31 18.85
N MET A 84 -13.88 13.09 17.91
CA MET A 84 -13.34 13.21 16.56
C MET A 84 -12.01 13.96 16.56
N LYS A 85 -10.97 13.31 16.04
CA LYS A 85 -9.63 13.90 15.89
C LYS A 85 -9.35 14.16 14.41
N GLU A 86 -8.77 15.29 14.13
CA GLU A 86 -8.42 15.72 12.79
C GLU A 86 -6.91 15.91 12.69
N THR A 87 -6.31 15.37 11.62
CA THR A 87 -4.88 15.53 11.33
C THR A 87 -4.72 15.92 9.87
N THR A 88 -4.02 17.02 9.61
CA THR A 88 -3.74 17.43 8.22
C THR A 88 -2.71 16.50 7.58
N LEU A 89 -2.67 16.47 6.24
CA LEU A 89 -1.67 15.68 5.52
C LEU A 89 -0.24 16.12 5.89
N LYS A 90 -0.02 17.41 6.06
CA LYS A 90 1.28 17.97 6.46
C LYS A 90 1.73 17.43 7.83
N GLU A 91 0.83 17.42 8.80
CA GLU A 91 1.13 16.88 10.13
C GLU A 91 1.36 15.36 10.08
N MET A 92 0.59 14.64 9.27
CA MET A 92 0.76 13.20 9.12
C MET A 92 2.11 12.86 8.48
N LEU A 93 2.54 13.60 7.47
CA LEU A 93 3.86 13.42 6.84
C LEU A 93 5.01 13.71 7.80
N ASN A 94 4.85 14.67 8.71
CA ASN A 94 5.87 15.00 9.69
C ASN A 94 5.98 13.97 10.82
N LYS A 95 4.85 13.45 11.28
CA LYS A 95 4.81 12.52 12.43
C LYS A 95 4.91 11.05 12.02
N HIS A 96 4.13 10.65 11.02
CA HIS A 96 3.98 9.26 10.58
C HIS A 96 3.85 9.18 9.05
N PRO A 97 4.93 9.44 8.29
CA PRO A 97 4.87 9.47 6.84
C PRO A 97 4.45 8.12 6.22
N GLU A 98 4.79 7.01 6.87
CA GLU A 98 4.39 5.67 6.44
C GLU A 98 2.87 5.50 6.38
N ARG A 99 2.13 6.10 7.30
CA ARG A 99 0.66 6.00 7.34
C ARG A 99 -0.02 6.66 6.15
N VAL A 100 0.58 7.67 5.56
CA VAL A 100 0.04 8.35 4.37
C VAL A 100 -0.08 7.36 3.21
N VAL A 101 0.98 6.62 2.94
CA VAL A 101 1.00 5.59 1.89
C VAL A 101 0.10 4.41 2.26
N GLU A 102 0.17 3.95 3.50
CA GLU A 102 -0.65 2.84 4.00
C GLU A 102 -2.15 3.11 3.84
N TYR A 103 -2.62 4.29 4.23
CA TYR A 103 -4.04 4.64 4.10
C TYR A 103 -4.48 4.77 2.65
N ALA A 104 -3.63 5.32 1.78
CA ALA A 104 -3.92 5.43 0.36
C ALA A 104 -4.07 4.04 -0.29
N VAL A 105 -3.17 3.13 -0.02
CA VAL A 105 -3.22 1.75 -0.54
C VAL A 105 -4.40 0.98 0.06
N LYS A 106 -4.59 1.05 1.37
CA LYS A 106 -5.70 0.37 2.05
C LYS A 106 -7.06 0.79 1.51
N GLY A 107 -7.23 2.08 1.19
CA GLY A 107 -8.45 2.58 0.58
C GLY A 107 -8.73 2.02 -0.81
N MET A 108 -7.69 1.59 -1.53
CA MET A 108 -7.79 1.04 -2.89
C MET A 108 -7.89 -0.49 -2.93
N LEU A 109 -7.64 -1.16 -1.81
CA LEU A 109 -7.80 -2.61 -1.69
C LEU A 109 -9.26 -2.98 -1.41
N PRO A 110 -9.69 -4.22 -1.72
CA PRO A 110 -11.03 -4.69 -1.39
C PRO A 110 -11.32 -4.57 0.10
N LYS A 111 -12.58 -4.36 0.43
CA LYS A 111 -13.07 -4.36 1.81
C LYS A 111 -13.41 -5.80 2.21
N GLY A 112 -13.05 -6.20 3.42
CA GLY A 112 -13.34 -7.53 3.94
C GLY A 112 -12.09 -8.35 4.25
N PRO A 113 -12.24 -9.65 4.58
CA PRO A 113 -11.13 -10.49 5.02
C PRO A 113 -10.00 -10.64 4.00
N LEU A 114 -10.34 -10.83 2.72
CA LEU A 114 -9.36 -10.99 1.66
C LEU A 114 -8.53 -9.71 1.46
N GLY A 115 -9.18 -8.55 1.47
CA GLY A 115 -8.49 -7.25 1.38
C GLY A 115 -7.54 -7.01 2.56
N ARG A 116 -7.92 -7.43 3.76
CA ARG A 116 -7.05 -7.36 4.94
C ARG A 116 -5.83 -8.27 4.80
N GLN A 117 -5.97 -9.46 4.22
CA GLN A 117 -4.84 -10.33 3.90
C GLN A 117 -3.90 -9.69 2.88
N MET A 118 -4.42 -9.07 1.84
CA MET A 118 -3.62 -8.35 0.84
C MET A 118 -2.84 -7.21 1.49
N TYR A 119 -3.45 -6.47 2.39
CA TYR A 119 -2.82 -5.36 3.10
C TYR A 119 -1.63 -5.79 3.97
N THR A 120 -1.65 -6.99 4.54
CA THR A 120 -0.55 -7.49 5.36
C THR A 120 0.76 -7.71 4.58
N LYS A 121 0.69 -7.75 3.26
CA LYS A 121 1.87 -7.88 2.39
C LYS A 121 2.51 -6.54 2.02
N LEU A 122 1.97 -5.44 2.51
CA LEU A 122 2.53 -4.11 2.31
C LEU A 122 3.41 -3.73 3.51
N PHE A 123 4.63 -3.30 3.20
CA PHE A 123 5.58 -2.79 4.19
C PHE A 123 6.04 -1.40 3.76
N VAL A 124 5.83 -0.40 4.59
CA VAL A 124 6.16 0.99 4.28
C VAL A 124 7.21 1.51 5.26
N TYR A 125 8.25 2.12 4.75
CA TYR A 125 9.33 2.72 5.51
C TYR A 125 9.50 4.19 5.13
N ALA A 126 9.67 5.04 6.13
CA ALA A 126 9.86 6.48 5.92
C ALA A 126 11.20 6.79 5.24
N GLY A 127 12.26 6.11 5.65
CA GLY A 127 13.61 6.29 5.11
C GLY A 127 13.94 5.37 3.93
N PRO A 128 15.22 5.39 3.47
CA PRO A 128 15.66 4.57 2.36
C PRO A 128 15.91 3.10 2.71
N ASP A 129 16.02 2.79 3.99
CA ASP A 129 16.38 1.44 4.46
C ASP A 129 15.15 0.60 4.80
N HIS A 130 15.22 -0.69 4.51
CA HIS A 130 14.20 -1.67 4.88
C HIS A 130 14.83 -2.89 5.56
N LYS A 131 14.01 -3.68 6.25
CA LYS A 131 14.47 -4.83 7.04
C LYS A 131 14.34 -6.17 6.29
N HIS A 132 14.21 -6.14 4.98
CA HIS A 132 13.85 -7.31 4.16
C HIS A 132 14.96 -7.75 3.20
N ALA A 133 16.24 -7.55 3.57
CA ALA A 133 17.38 -7.95 2.75
C ALA A 133 17.44 -9.47 2.51
N ALA A 134 17.00 -10.27 3.49
CA ALA A 134 16.98 -11.74 3.39
C ALA A 134 16.04 -12.26 2.29
N GLN A 135 14.97 -11.53 1.99
CA GLN A 135 14.01 -11.88 0.95
C GLN A 135 14.48 -11.51 -0.47
N GLN A 136 15.60 -10.81 -0.59
CA GLN A 136 16.17 -10.36 -1.86
C GLN A 136 15.13 -9.69 -2.77
N PRO A 137 14.49 -8.58 -2.33
CA PRO A 137 13.44 -7.93 -3.12
C PRO A 137 14.00 -7.37 -4.41
N LYS A 138 13.21 -7.46 -5.47
CA LYS A 138 13.54 -6.87 -6.77
C LYS A 138 12.99 -5.46 -6.83
N GLU A 139 13.71 -4.58 -7.50
CA GLU A 139 13.22 -3.22 -7.76
C GLU A 139 12.03 -3.25 -8.72
N LEU A 140 10.97 -2.56 -8.36
CA LEU A 140 9.79 -2.38 -9.20
C LEU A 140 9.73 -0.93 -9.68
N ALA A 141 9.82 -0.74 -10.99
CA ALA A 141 9.68 0.58 -11.59
C ALA A 141 8.19 0.94 -11.73
N ILE A 142 7.81 2.04 -11.11
CA ILE A 142 6.45 2.60 -11.20
C ILE A 142 6.51 4.03 -11.75
#